data_fa929248e30618f734b0964842c14a4e
#
_entry.id   fa929248e30618f734b0964842c14a4e
#
_cell.length_a   1.000
_cell.length_b   1.000
_cell.length_c   1.000
_cell.angle_alpha   90.00
_cell.angle_beta   90.00
_cell.angle_gamma   90.00
#
_symmetry.space_group_name_H-M   'P 1'
#
loop_
_entity.id
_entity.type
_entity.pdbx_description
1 polymer ?
#
loop_
_entity_poly.entity_id
_entity_poly.type
_entity_poly.pdbx_seq_one_letter_code
_entity_poly.pdbx_strand_id
1 'polypeptide(L)'
;MTRRYWRGPAATTLAILLTCCGSGSSLRTYVLGGPATPTIGVTSESGLPVIALKTVSVPDYLDSTDILRRTGANELTPSPEGRWGERLSQGLTHALASSLSRQLPRTVISTAVTPEPKYRIFVDIENFDIDVDGRCLIAARWRITTGDGKGWSTSEHGTFSQAAKSIDDPAIAAAMSLAVDQLATEITRSANLE
;
A
#
# COMPACT_ATOMS: atom_id res chain seq x y z
N MET A 1 49.52 -19.46 75.85
CA MET A 1 49.52 -19.87 74.48
C MET A 1 48.09 -19.56 73.89
N THR A 2 47.89 -18.41 73.35
CA THR A 2 46.57 -17.91 72.87
C THR A 2 46.56 -17.91 71.36
N ARG A 3 45.74 -18.76 70.76
CA ARG A 3 45.47 -18.78 69.27
C ARG A 3 44.41 -17.73 68.89
N ARG A 4 44.82 -16.70 68.17
CA ARG A 4 43.92 -15.72 67.56
C ARG A 4 43.36 -16.29 66.26
N TYR A 5 42.03 -16.45 66.20
CA TYR A 5 41.29 -16.76 64.94
C TYR A 5 41.04 -15.46 64.23
N TRP A 6 41.56 -15.31 62.99
CA TRP A 6 41.31 -14.21 62.08
C TRP A 6 40.06 -14.53 61.28
N ARG A 7 39.02 -13.77 61.52
CA ARG A 7 37.78 -13.79 60.71
C ARG A 7 37.96 -12.81 59.59
N GLY A 8 38.11 -13.30 58.33
CA GLY A 8 38.07 -12.50 57.11
C GLY A 8 36.65 -12.08 56.77
N PRO A 9 36.43 -10.89 56.17
CA PRO A 9 35.13 -10.46 55.75
C PRO A 9 34.71 -11.21 54.46
N ALA A 10 33.49 -11.78 54.45
CA ALA A 10 32.88 -12.38 53.34
C ALA A 10 32.48 -11.24 52.35
N ALA A 11 33.11 -11.21 51.20
CA ALA A 11 32.74 -10.32 50.09
C ALA A 11 31.45 -10.81 49.44
N THR A 12 30.33 -10.16 49.72
CA THR A 12 29.05 -10.41 49.08
C THR A 12 29.06 -9.74 47.70
N THR A 13 29.28 -10.51 46.65
CA THR A 13 29.23 -10.04 45.27
C THR A 13 27.76 -9.89 44.88
N LEU A 14 27.24 -8.65 44.83
CA LEU A 14 25.92 -8.31 44.36
C LEU A 14 25.92 -8.37 42.83
N ALA A 15 25.41 -9.45 42.25
CA ALA A 15 25.20 -9.59 40.82
C ALA A 15 23.98 -8.73 40.39
N ILE A 16 24.24 -7.58 39.79
CA ILE A 16 23.22 -6.74 39.15
C ILE A 16 22.85 -7.40 37.81
N LEU A 17 21.74 -8.10 37.78
CA LEU A 17 21.10 -8.57 36.56
C LEU A 17 20.48 -7.35 35.83
N LEU A 18 21.20 -6.83 34.84
CA LEU A 18 20.62 -5.87 33.86
C LEU A 18 19.60 -6.61 32.99
N THR A 19 18.34 -6.59 33.40
CA THR A 19 17.21 -6.93 32.51
C THR A 19 17.08 -5.81 31.50
N CYS A 20 17.75 -5.96 30.35
CA CYS A 20 17.52 -5.15 29.16
C CYS A 20 16.17 -5.58 28.58
N CYS A 21 15.06 -5.00 29.07
CA CYS A 21 13.77 -5.05 28.40
C CYS A 21 13.90 -4.21 27.12
N GLY A 22 14.31 -4.84 26.02
CA GLY A 22 14.18 -4.28 24.69
C GLY A 22 12.67 -4.10 24.41
N SER A 23 12.17 -2.88 24.55
CA SER A 23 10.86 -2.50 24.03
C SER A 23 10.94 -2.59 22.50
N GLY A 24 10.71 -3.78 21.94
CA GLY A 24 10.52 -3.95 20.52
C GLY A 24 9.30 -3.11 20.14
N SER A 25 9.51 -2.00 19.44
CA SER A 25 8.39 -1.25 18.84
C SER A 25 7.63 -2.21 17.94
N SER A 26 6.36 -2.48 18.24
CA SER A 26 5.53 -3.31 17.40
C SER A 26 5.35 -2.58 16.07
N LEU A 27 5.75 -3.21 14.96
CA LEU A 27 5.51 -2.70 13.61
C LEU A 27 4.01 -2.45 13.40
N ARG A 28 3.67 -1.23 13.03
CA ARG A 28 2.30 -0.85 12.68
C ARG A 28 2.00 -1.27 11.25
N THR A 29 0.78 -1.73 11.01
CA THR A 29 0.35 -2.16 9.69
C THR A 29 -0.62 -1.14 9.10
N TYR A 30 -0.37 -0.72 7.86
CA TYR A 30 -1.16 0.26 7.12
C TYR A 30 -1.76 -0.36 5.88
N VAL A 31 -2.93 0.11 5.47
CA VAL A 31 -3.65 -0.35 4.28
C VAL A 31 -3.89 0.85 3.37
N LEU A 32 -3.67 0.69 2.08
CA LEU A 32 -4.00 1.70 1.08
C LEU A 32 -5.51 1.80 0.86
N GLY A 33 -6.00 2.99 0.54
CA GLY A 33 -7.42 3.22 0.21
C GLY A 33 -8.35 3.38 1.39
N GLY A 34 -7.84 3.29 2.64
CA GLY A 34 -8.67 3.40 3.85
C GLY A 34 -9.65 2.23 4.03
N PRO A 35 -10.58 2.31 5.00
CA PRO A 35 -11.55 1.25 5.24
C PRO A 35 -12.46 1.10 4.02
N ALA A 36 -12.51 -0.12 3.46
CA ALA A 36 -13.46 -0.46 2.42
C ALA A 36 -14.87 -0.27 2.98
N THR A 37 -15.68 0.59 2.37
CA THR A 37 -17.11 0.58 2.66
C THR A 37 -17.64 -0.76 2.19
N PRO A 38 -18.20 -1.61 3.07
CA PRO A 38 -18.73 -2.89 2.64
C PRO A 38 -19.85 -2.60 1.61
N THR A 39 -19.60 -2.91 0.37
CA THR A 39 -20.66 -2.99 -0.62
C THR A 39 -21.50 -4.18 -0.18
N ILE A 40 -22.67 -3.91 0.43
CA ILE A 40 -23.64 -4.94 0.77
C ILE A 40 -23.92 -5.69 -0.52
N GLY A 41 -23.59 -6.98 -0.52
CA GLY A 41 -23.48 -7.87 -1.65
C GLY A 41 -24.40 -7.53 -2.81
N VAL A 42 -23.82 -7.05 -3.88
CA VAL A 42 -24.48 -7.05 -5.18
C VAL A 42 -24.44 -8.50 -5.65
N THR A 43 -25.52 -9.22 -5.42
CA THR A 43 -25.73 -10.52 -6.06
C THR A 43 -25.67 -10.31 -7.57
N SER A 44 -25.08 -11.24 -8.29
CA SER A 44 -24.88 -11.23 -9.77
C SER A 44 -26.16 -11.04 -10.61
N GLU A 45 -27.29 -10.81 -10.01
CA GLU A 45 -28.59 -10.64 -10.68
C GLU A 45 -28.87 -9.20 -11.15
N SER A 46 -28.01 -8.21 -10.86
CA SER A 46 -28.34 -6.80 -11.09
C SER A 46 -28.22 -6.34 -12.55
N GLY A 47 -27.74 -7.15 -13.48
CA GLY A 47 -27.55 -6.75 -14.88
C GLY A 47 -26.56 -5.57 -15.07
N LEU A 48 -25.83 -5.19 -14.02
CA LEU A 48 -24.86 -4.11 -14.08
C LEU A 48 -23.63 -4.52 -14.91
N PRO A 49 -23.07 -3.61 -15.68
CA PRO A 49 -21.84 -3.89 -16.41
C PRO A 49 -20.69 -4.19 -15.46
N VAL A 50 -19.87 -5.17 -15.84
CA VAL A 50 -18.69 -5.56 -15.07
C VAL A 50 -17.44 -5.01 -15.73
N ILE A 51 -16.58 -4.37 -14.94
CA ILE A 51 -15.23 -3.98 -15.32
C ILE A 51 -14.24 -4.88 -14.58
N ALA A 52 -13.40 -5.58 -15.33
CA ALA A 52 -12.34 -6.40 -14.74
C ALA A 52 -11.08 -5.56 -14.55
N LEU A 53 -10.72 -5.28 -13.30
CA LEU A 53 -9.43 -4.72 -12.95
C LEU A 53 -8.43 -5.86 -12.78
N LYS A 54 -7.38 -5.88 -13.60
CA LYS A 54 -6.28 -6.82 -13.44
C LYS A 54 -5.40 -6.43 -12.27
N THR A 55 -4.75 -7.41 -11.65
CA THR A 55 -3.75 -7.13 -10.61
C THR A 55 -2.79 -6.05 -11.09
N VAL A 56 -2.62 -5.01 -10.31
CA VAL A 56 -1.72 -3.90 -10.61
C VAL A 56 -0.29 -4.44 -10.67
N SER A 57 0.39 -4.16 -11.77
CA SER A 57 1.80 -4.48 -11.95
C SER A 57 2.65 -3.42 -11.27
N VAL A 58 3.66 -3.83 -10.54
CA VAL A 58 4.66 -2.95 -9.90
C VAL A 58 6.06 -3.51 -10.15
N PRO A 59 7.10 -2.68 -10.18
CA PRO A 59 8.48 -3.16 -10.23
C PRO A 59 8.79 -4.11 -9.05
N ASP A 60 9.57 -5.16 -9.30
CA ASP A 60 9.86 -6.21 -8.31
C ASP A 60 10.42 -5.66 -6.99
N TYR A 61 11.27 -4.60 -7.06
CA TYR A 61 11.86 -3.98 -5.87
C TYR A 61 10.85 -3.25 -4.99
N LEU A 62 9.67 -2.89 -5.53
CA LEU A 62 8.57 -2.26 -4.79
C LEU A 62 7.57 -3.28 -4.25
N ASP A 63 7.50 -4.50 -4.85
CA ASP A 63 6.45 -5.46 -4.52
C ASP A 63 6.73 -6.22 -3.21
N SER A 64 6.85 -5.48 -2.14
CA SER A 64 7.00 -5.98 -0.76
C SER A 64 5.91 -5.43 0.16
N THR A 65 6.01 -5.74 1.44
CA THR A 65 5.19 -5.13 2.48
C THR A 65 5.87 -3.91 3.13
N ASP A 66 7.05 -3.52 2.67
CA ASP A 66 7.78 -2.41 3.26
C ASP A 66 7.23 -1.06 2.79
N ILE A 67 7.15 -0.10 3.70
CA ILE A 67 6.96 1.30 3.34
C ILE A 67 8.35 1.85 3.00
N LEU A 68 8.69 1.84 1.72
CA LEU A 68 9.98 2.29 1.23
C LEU A 68 10.02 3.81 1.09
N ARG A 69 11.06 4.43 1.63
CA ARG A 69 11.32 5.88 1.55
C ARG A 69 12.61 6.12 0.79
N ARG A 70 12.62 7.11 -0.08
CA ARG A 70 13.80 7.52 -0.81
C ARG A 70 14.71 8.36 0.10
N THR A 71 15.86 7.83 0.43
CA THR A 71 16.89 8.48 1.28
C THR A 71 18.07 9.01 0.48
N GLY A 72 18.14 8.64 -0.80
CA GLY A 72 19.19 9.12 -1.73
C GLY A 72 18.76 8.92 -3.17
N ALA A 73 19.59 9.39 -4.13
CA ALA A 73 19.27 9.32 -5.56
C ALA A 73 18.97 7.87 -6.02
N ASN A 74 19.69 6.89 -5.47
CA ASN A 74 19.56 5.48 -5.81
C ASN A 74 19.33 4.59 -4.57
N GLU A 75 18.84 5.19 -3.48
CA GLU A 75 18.67 4.49 -2.20
C GLU A 75 17.23 4.58 -1.72
N LEU A 76 16.69 3.41 -1.35
CA LEU A 76 15.41 3.25 -0.71
C LEU A 76 15.62 2.55 0.63
N THR A 77 15.00 3.07 1.69
CA THR A 77 15.10 2.52 3.04
C THR A 77 13.70 2.17 3.55
N PRO A 78 13.50 0.95 4.10
CA PRO A 78 12.25 0.59 4.74
C PRO A 78 11.97 1.45 5.97
N SER A 79 10.69 1.78 6.21
CA SER A 79 10.29 2.40 7.47
C SER A 79 10.57 1.44 8.64
N PRO A 80 11.17 1.92 9.75
CA PRO A 80 11.42 1.09 10.92
C PRO A 80 10.17 0.84 11.77
N GLU A 81 9.09 1.59 11.58
CA GLU A 81 7.91 1.57 12.46
C GLU A 81 6.66 1.00 11.79
N GLY A 82 6.61 0.98 10.46
CA GLY A 82 5.43 0.58 9.72
C GLY A 82 5.69 -0.26 8.49
N ARG A 83 4.64 -0.95 8.08
CA ARG A 83 4.61 -1.72 6.84
C ARG A 83 3.21 -1.73 6.23
N TRP A 84 3.11 -2.04 4.95
CA TRP A 84 1.85 -2.34 4.30
C TRP A 84 1.26 -3.65 4.84
N GLY A 85 -0.07 -3.75 4.91
CA GLY A 85 -0.79 -4.94 5.36
C GLY A 85 -0.70 -6.13 4.39
N GLU A 86 -0.36 -5.83 3.15
CA GLU A 86 -0.21 -6.80 2.06
C GLU A 86 0.87 -6.31 1.08
N ARG A 87 1.27 -7.18 0.14
CA ARG A 87 2.21 -6.78 -0.92
C ARG A 87 1.66 -5.57 -1.69
N LEU A 88 2.55 -4.68 -2.11
CA LEU A 88 2.16 -3.40 -2.72
C LEU A 88 1.25 -3.60 -3.93
N SER A 89 1.52 -4.59 -4.80
CA SER A 89 0.67 -4.91 -5.95
C SER A 89 -0.77 -5.25 -5.56
N GLN A 90 -0.95 -5.99 -4.47
CA GLN A 90 -2.28 -6.36 -3.95
C GLN A 90 -2.97 -5.15 -3.32
N GLY A 91 -2.25 -4.41 -2.46
CA GLY A 91 -2.77 -3.20 -1.81
C GLY A 91 -3.24 -2.14 -2.81
N LEU A 92 -2.44 -1.90 -3.86
CA LEU A 92 -2.82 -1.00 -4.94
C LEU A 92 -4.04 -1.52 -5.72
N THR A 93 -4.11 -2.81 -5.99
CA THR A 93 -5.26 -3.42 -6.67
C THR A 93 -6.55 -3.23 -5.87
N HIS A 94 -6.52 -3.50 -4.56
CA HIS A 94 -7.69 -3.34 -3.69
C HIS A 94 -8.07 -1.87 -3.51
N ALA A 95 -7.11 -0.99 -3.29
CA ALA A 95 -7.34 0.45 -3.15
C ALA A 95 -7.95 1.05 -4.43
N LEU A 96 -7.38 0.70 -5.58
CA LEU A 96 -7.87 1.16 -6.88
C LEU A 96 -9.27 0.62 -7.19
N ALA A 97 -9.52 -0.67 -6.93
CA ALA A 97 -10.86 -1.26 -7.10
C ALA A 97 -11.91 -0.56 -6.22
N SER A 98 -11.55 -0.27 -4.95
CA SER A 98 -12.42 0.46 -4.03
C SER A 98 -12.70 1.88 -4.52
N SER A 99 -11.68 2.60 -5.01
CA SER A 99 -11.82 3.96 -5.53
C SER A 99 -12.68 4.00 -6.80
N LEU A 100 -12.42 3.10 -7.75
CA LEU A 100 -13.25 2.97 -8.96
C LEU A 100 -14.70 2.62 -8.63
N SER A 101 -14.95 1.74 -7.66
CA SER A 101 -16.32 1.39 -7.23
C SER A 101 -17.09 2.57 -6.64
N ARG A 102 -16.40 3.46 -5.92
CA ARG A 102 -17.01 4.70 -5.40
C ARG A 102 -17.37 5.68 -6.51
N GLN A 103 -16.54 5.75 -7.56
CA GLN A 103 -16.72 6.68 -8.69
C GLN A 103 -17.71 6.16 -9.73
N LEU A 104 -17.88 4.83 -9.83
CA LEU A 104 -18.73 4.15 -10.80
C LEU A 104 -19.83 3.33 -10.09
N PRO A 105 -20.79 3.96 -9.41
CA PRO A 105 -21.78 3.25 -8.57
C PRO A 105 -22.73 2.34 -9.34
N ARG A 106 -22.81 2.51 -10.66
CA ARG A 106 -23.64 1.68 -11.56
C ARG A 106 -22.84 0.61 -12.30
N THR A 107 -21.67 0.23 -11.75
CA THR A 107 -20.76 -0.72 -12.38
C THR A 107 -20.18 -1.61 -11.29
N VAL A 108 -19.97 -2.87 -11.60
CA VAL A 108 -19.28 -3.82 -10.70
C VAL A 108 -17.80 -3.82 -11.08
N ILE A 109 -16.93 -3.45 -10.15
CA ILE A 109 -15.49 -3.58 -10.32
C ILE A 109 -15.06 -4.96 -9.77
N SER A 110 -14.55 -5.82 -10.64
CA SER A 110 -14.12 -7.17 -10.28
C SER A 110 -12.61 -7.32 -10.40
N THR A 111 -11.96 -7.78 -9.35
CA THR A 111 -10.54 -8.17 -9.35
C THR A 111 -10.36 -9.67 -9.61
N ALA A 112 -11.45 -10.43 -9.59
CA ALA A 112 -11.46 -11.85 -9.92
C ALA A 112 -11.49 -12.10 -11.44
N VAL A 113 -11.23 -13.35 -11.82
CA VAL A 113 -11.38 -13.76 -13.22
C VAL A 113 -12.85 -13.65 -13.63
N THR A 114 -13.13 -12.79 -14.59
CA THR A 114 -14.48 -12.54 -15.10
C THR A 114 -14.52 -12.96 -16.56
N PRO A 115 -15.39 -13.88 -16.97
CA PRO A 115 -15.41 -14.42 -18.34
C PRO A 115 -15.72 -13.36 -19.39
N GLU A 116 -16.71 -12.52 -19.16
CA GLU A 116 -17.21 -11.53 -20.14
C GLU A 116 -17.40 -10.15 -19.50
N PRO A 117 -16.31 -9.46 -19.11
CA PRO A 117 -16.43 -8.10 -18.61
C PRO A 117 -16.74 -7.14 -19.76
N LYS A 118 -17.39 -6.02 -19.46
CA LYS A 118 -17.58 -4.95 -20.45
C LYS A 118 -16.23 -4.32 -20.84
N TYR A 119 -15.37 -4.08 -19.84
CA TYR A 119 -14.02 -3.55 -20.01
C TYR A 119 -13.02 -4.30 -19.16
N ARG A 120 -11.75 -4.24 -19.56
CA ARG A 120 -10.59 -4.69 -18.79
C ARG A 120 -9.65 -3.51 -18.57
N ILE A 121 -9.25 -3.30 -17.33
CA ILE A 121 -8.30 -2.28 -16.93
C ILE A 121 -7.00 -2.97 -16.53
N PHE A 122 -5.89 -2.52 -17.11
CA PHE A 122 -4.52 -2.91 -16.78
C PHE A 122 -3.81 -1.67 -16.28
N VAL A 123 -3.11 -1.78 -15.17
CA VAL A 123 -2.33 -0.67 -14.58
C VAL A 123 -0.93 -1.16 -14.27
N ASP A 124 0.04 -0.43 -14.77
CA ASP A 124 1.47 -0.65 -14.52
C ASP A 124 2.00 0.56 -13.74
N ILE A 125 2.44 0.35 -12.53
CA ILE A 125 3.10 1.38 -11.71
C ILE A 125 4.57 1.44 -12.15
N GLU A 126 5.01 2.60 -12.57
CA GLU A 126 6.40 2.86 -12.95
C GLU A 126 7.22 3.40 -11.77
N ASN A 127 6.54 4.14 -10.87
CA ASN A 127 7.16 4.71 -9.69
C ASN A 127 6.13 4.79 -8.54
N PHE A 128 6.61 4.51 -7.33
CA PHE A 128 5.86 4.66 -6.07
C PHE A 128 6.83 5.16 -5.01
N ASP A 129 7.08 6.45 -5.02
CA ASP A 129 8.12 7.10 -4.22
C ASP A 129 7.57 7.94 -3.08
N ILE A 130 8.32 7.94 -2.00
CA ILE A 130 8.14 8.81 -0.84
C ILE A 130 9.48 9.51 -0.63
N ASP A 131 9.54 10.83 -0.88
CA ASP A 131 10.77 11.58 -0.69
C ASP A 131 11.02 11.96 0.78
N VAL A 132 12.18 12.54 1.05
CA VAL A 132 12.59 12.94 2.41
C VAL A 132 11.69 14.02 3.02
N ASP A 133 10.99 14.77 2.19
CA ASP A 133 10.07 15.85 2.62
C ASP A 133 8.64 15.33 2.79
N GLY A 134 8.39 14.03 2.63
CA GLY A 134 7.08 13.41 2.73
C GLY A 134 6.19 13.64 1.51
N ARG A 135 6.76 13.98 0.36
CA ARG A 135 6.02 14.01 -0.90
C ARG A 135 5.88 12.59 -1.42
N CYS A 136 4.64 12.19 -1.58
CA CYS A 136 4.26 10.90 -2.14
C CYS A 136 3.98 11.07 -3.64
N LEU A 137 4.55 10.20 -4.47
CA LEU A 137 4.45 10.27 -5.92
C LEU A 137 4.15 8.89 -6.49
N ILE A 138 3.14 8.82 -7.36
CA ILE A 138 2.82 7.63 -8.16
C ILE A 138 2.95 8.03 -9.63
N ALA A 139 3.83 7.35 -10.38
CA ALA A 139 3.82 7.37 -11.83
C ALA A 139 3.23 6.04 -12.33
N ALA A 140 2.26 6.12 -13.20
CA ALA A 140 1.53 4.96 -13.70
C ALA A 140 1.21 5.08 -15.17
N ARG A 141 1.16 3.92 -15.83
CA ARG A 141 0.57 3.74 -17.15
C ARG A 141 -0.65 2.85 -17.00
N TRP A 142 -1.71 3.16 -17.72
CA TRP A 142 -2.87 2.29 -17.75
C TRP A 142 -3.39 2.09 -19.16
N ARG A 143 -4.00 0.95 -19.35
CA ARG A 143 -4.64 0.57 -20.60
C ARG A 143 -6.02 0.01 -20.30
N ILE A 144 -7.01 0.47 -21.07
CA ILE A 144 -8.39 0.00 -20.99
C ILE A 144 -8.75 -0.60 -22.35
N THR A 145 -9.34 -1.78 -22.33
CA THR A 145 -9.79 -2.49 -23.55
C THR A 145 -11.22 -2.92 -23.37
N THR A 146 -11.93 -3.17 -24.48
CA THR A 146 -13.18 -3.94 -24.43
C THR A 146 -12.94 -5.32 -23.83
N GLY A 147 -13.98 -5.93 -23.28
CA GLY A 147 -13.87 -7.20 -22.58
C GLY A 147 -13.38 -8.36 -23.44
N ASP A 148 -13.68 -8.34 -24.74
CA ASP A 148 -13.21 -9.31 -25.74
C ASP A 148 -11.77 -9.02 -26.23
N GLY A 149 -11.23 -7.85 -25.91
CA GLY A 149 -9.89 -7.40 -26.33
C GLY A 149 -9.76 -7.08 -27.82
N LYS A 150 -10.85 -7.10 -28.59
CA LYS A 150 -10.84 -6.92 -30.04
C LYS A 150 -11.35 -5.54 -30.47
N GLY A 151 -12.04 -4.85 -29.58
CA GLY A 151 -12.64 -3.55 -29.86
C GLY A 151 -11.76 -2.38 -29.47
N TRP A 152 -12.40 -1.32 -29.00
CA TRP A 152 -11.74 -0.09 -28.57
C TRP A 152 -10.73 -0.33 -27.43
N SER A 153 -9.62 0.40 -27.51
CA SER A 153 -8.63 0.45 -26.42
C SER A 153 -8.04 1.85 -26.29
N THR A 154 -7.73 2.26 -25.08
CA THR A 154 -6.93 3.46 -24.79
C THR A 154 -5.72 3.08 -23.95
N SER A 155 -4.65 3.85 -24.11
CA SER A 155 -3.45 3.72 -23.28
C SER A 155 -2.95 5.11 -22.93
N GLU A 156 -2.86 5.38 -21.65
CA GLU A 156 -2.46 6.68 -21.12
C GLU A 156 -1.43 6.49 -20.00
N HIS A 157 -0.82 7.59 -19.58
CA HIS A 157 0.10 7.63 -18.45
C HIS A 157 -0.09 8.93 -17.68
N GLY A 158 0.28 8.91 -16.41
CA GLY A 158 0.19 10.09 -15.56
C GLY A 158 1.05 9.99 -14.31
N THR A 159 1.29 11.14 -13.71
CA THR A 159 2.02 11.25 -12.45
C THR A 159 1.13 11.98 -11.45
N PHE A 160 0.96 11.38 -10.28
CA PHE A 160 0.10 11.88 -9.19
C PHE A 160 0.95 12.12 -7.96
N SER A 161 0.84 13.31 -7.38
CA SER A 161 1.66 13.68 -6.24
C SER A 161 0.82 14.29 -5.13
N GLN A 162 1.08 13.83 -3.90
CA GLN A 162 0.45 14.33 -2.68
C GLN A 162 1.52 14.61 -1.63
N ALA A 163 1.40 15.74 -0.94
CA ALA A 163 2.23 16.01 0.22
C ALA A 163 1.59 15.39 1.46
N ALA A 164 2.34 14.55 2.18
CA ALA A 164 1.93 14.07 3.48
C ALA A 164 1.92 15.23 4.48
N LYS A 165 1.00 15.20 5.44
CA LYS A 165 0.91 16.22 6.50
C LYS A 165 2.10 16.21 7.45
N SER A 166 2.77 15.07 7.55
CA SER A 166 3.98 14.80 8.32
C SER A 166 4.73 13.65 7.66
N ILE A 167 5.98 13.42 8.06
CA ILE A 167 6.81 12.34 7.53
C ILE A 167 6.59 10.99 8.24
N ASP A 168 5.59 10.87 9.10
CA ASP A 168 5.24 9.61 9.76
C ASP A 168 4.44 8.68 8.84
N ASP A 169 4.47 7.38 9.12
CA ASP A 169 3.83 6.37 8.28
C ASP A 169 2.31 6.56 8.11
N PRO A 170 1.52 6.95 9.13
CA PRO A 170 0.10 7.19 8.94
C PRO A 170 -0.19 8.33 7.97
N ALA A 171 0.56 9.43 8.03
CA ALA A 171 0.38 10.57 7.12
C ALA A 171 0.82 10.21 5.69
N ILE A 172 1.89 9.42 5.55
CA ILE A 172 2.36 8.87 4.27
C ILE A 172 1.32 7.95 3.67
N ALA A 173 0.78 6.99 4.45
CA ALA A 173 -0.25 6.07 3.97
C ALA A 173 -1.52 6.80 3.51
N ALA A 174 -1.92 7.86 4.21
CA ALA A 174 -3.02 8.71 3.81
C ALA A 174 -2.75 9.47 2.50
N ALA A 175 -1.56 10.05 2.34
CA ALA A 175 -1.17 10.77 1.12
C ALA A 175 -1.08 9.82 -0.08
N MET A 176 -0.50 8.63 0.08
CA MET A 176 -0.47 7.61 -0.98
C MET A 176 -1.87 7.15 -1.37
N SER A 177 -2.78 6.98 -0.40
CA SER A 177 -4.18 6.65 -0.69
C SER A 177 -4.87 7.72 -1.52
N LEU A 178 -4.62 9.01 -1.26
CA LEU A 178 -5.14 10.12 -2.07
C LEU A 178 -4.55 10.13 -3.48
N ALA A 179 -3.26 9.78 -3.64
CA ALA A 179 -2.65 9.67 -4.97
C ALA A 179 -3.27 8.50 -5.78
N VAL A 180 -3.61 7.38 -5.13
CA VAL A 180 -4.37 6.27 -5.76
C VAL A 180 -5.77 6.73 -6.18
N ASP A 181 -6.46 7.52 -5.36
CA ASP A 181 -7.78 8.08 -5.71
C ASP A 181 -7.69 9.01 -6.94
N GLN A 182 -6.62 9.79 -7.06
CA GLN A 182 -6.39 10.62 -8.26
C GLN A 182 -6.16 9.75 -9.51
N LEU A 183 -5.34 8.69 -9.40
CA LEU A 183 -5.14 7.74 -10.50
C LEU A 183 -6.49 7.12 -10.93
N ALA A 184 -7.33 6.69 -9.98
CA ALA A 184 -8.66 6.16 -10.29
C ALA A 184 -9.53 7.18 -11.04
N THR A 185 -9.47 8.46 -10.66
CA THR A 185 -10.21 9.54 -11.32
C THR A 185 -9.76 9.70 -12.77
N GLU A 186 -8.46 9.68 -13.03
CA GLU A 186 -7.95 9.78 -14.40
C GLU A 186 -8.32 8.55 -15.25
N ILE A 187 -8.25 7.34 -14.68
CA ILE A 187 -8.70 6.13 -15.37
C ILE A 187 -10.18 6.22 -15.75
N THR A 188 -11.04 6.68 -14.83
CA THR A 188 -12.48 6.86 -15.09
C THR A 188 -12.71 7.86 -16.22
N ARG A 189 -12.01 9.00 -16.20
CA ARG A 189 -12.12 10.06 -17.19
C ARG A 189 -11.65 9.62 -18.58
N SER A 190 -10.51 8.92 -18.65
CA SER A 190 -9.87 8.54 -19.93
C SER A 190 -10.71 7.57 -20.78
N ALA A 191 -11.61 6.85 -20.16
CA ALA A 191 -12.44 5.85 -20.83
C ALA A 191 -13.92 6.28 -20.98
N ASN A 192 -14.30 7.49 -20.55
CA ASN A 192 -15.72 7.90 -20.45
C ASN A 192 -16.57 6.80 -19.80
N LEU A 193 -16.09 6.27 -18.66
CA LEU A 193 -16.76 5.16 -17.97
C LEU A 193 -18.00 5.60 -17.16
N GLU A 194 -18.40 6.88 -17.25
CA GLU A 194 -19.56 7.46 -16.57
C GLU A 194 -20.88 6.87 -17.05
#